data_651a579135893663b713ad8b9c7db5bc
#
_entry.id   651a579135893663b713ad8b9c7db5bc
#
_cell.length_a   1.000
_cell.length_b   1.000
_cell.length_c   1.000
_cell.angle_alpha   90.00
_cell.angle_beta   90.00
_cell.angle_gamma   90.00
#
_symmetry.space_group_name_H-M   'P 1'
#
loop_
_entity.id
_entity.type
_entity.pdbx_description
1 polymer ?
#
loop_
_entity_poly.entity_id
_entity_poly.type
_entity_poly.pdbx_seq_one_letter_code
_entity_poly.pdbx_strand_id
1 'polypeptide(L)'
;MGKFVDLGVSVFDAEFTLNPYDYLKEIYDRKEVLGFHSDGMNFMFRFEQSRAVIFSKNCTRAMGNNEELQQLEEGYAKRYPNRAWHFRNSYTHGEPDLKFKAAIGRFVAQVADQASFFGAEPIFAKLSQGGTLDNYIDEISTLPMRVFLETCKLPYDNHDLEVLHTSGCAFLKSLENFYDEELIAGCDSGLACIRDYMESQFYNLDAESPLRPLISAGYNCGMNDEQLIANIGGMFLTSISNTVGISSAFILRSLLRDQAAWRTLQEQPELVENEDVIMELLRRDNHVKALSRQFDQSMEIDGFKINSGEVVCLYFPGINMDHNHWKKPTTIDFSRTFTGENNIIFGGSFYTCIGRKLTMAFLSNMIDGFLRHLPATAEIVDEEIEVDGSWMAERMITRMPIHLG
;
A
#
# COMPACT_ATOMS: atom_id res chain seq x y z
N MET A 1 -1.80 34.73 -3.34
CA MET A 1 -2.26 33.45 -3.92
C MET A 1 -1.88 32.37 -2.94
N GLY A 2 -2.78 31.41 -2.65
CA GLY A 2 -2.48 30.31 -1.71
C GLY A 2 -1.44 29.36 -2.31
N LYS A 3 -0.63 28.72 -1.46
CA LYS A 3 0.32 27.65 -1.87
C LYS A 3 -0.39 26.47 -2.57
N PHE A 4 -1.65 26.26 -2.26
CA PHE A 4 -2.46 25.15 -2.75
C PHE A 4 -3.70 25.69 -3.47
N VAL A 5 -4.04 25.05 -4.60
CA VAL A 5 -5.23 25.38 -5.39
C VAL A 5 -6.37 24.43 -5.01
N ASP A 6 -7.57 24.97 -4.88
CA ASP A 6 -8.76 24.14 -4.72
C ASP A 6 -9.10 23.45 -6.05
N LEU A 7 -9.22 22.14 -6.04
CA LEU A 7 -9.59 21.35 -7.24
C LEU A 7 -11.10 21.39 -7.51
N GLY A 8 -11.93 21.73 -6.52
CA GLY A 8 -13.38 21.66 -6.63
C GLY A 8 -13.94 20.24 -6.74
N VAL A 9 -13.13 19.23 -6.43
CA VAL A 9 -13.49 17.80 -6.40
C VAL A 9 -12.92 17.17 -5.16
N SER A 10 -13.62 16.20 -4.58
CA SER A 10 -13.15 15.44 -3.44
C SER A 10 -12.14 14.36 -3.85
N VAL A 11 -11.06 14.20 -3.06
CA VAL A 11 -10.12 13.07 -3.24
C VAL A 11 -10.78 11.72 -2.89
N PHE A 12 -11.96 11.75 -2.28
CA PHE A 12 -12.76 10.57 -1.96
C PHE A 12 -13.74 10.18 -3.07
N ASP A 13 -13.92 11.01 -4.10
CA ASP A 13 -14.77 10.69 -5.23
C ASP A 13 -14.23 9.50 -6.03
N ALA A 14 -15.13 8.61 -6.47
CA ALA A 14 -14.79 7.40 -7.20
C ALA A 14 -14.03 7.71 -8.50
N GLU A 15 -14.53 8.68 -9.29
CA GLU A 15 -13.90 9.06 -10.54
C GLU A 15 -12.51 9.66 -10.33
N PHE A 16 -12.34 10.55 -9.33
CA PHE A 16 -11.03 11.06 -8.96
C PHE A 16 -10.11 9.93 -8.50
N THR A 17 -10.63 8.98 -7.74
CA THR A 17 -9.86 7.80 -7.27
C THR A 17 -9.37 6.94 -8.44
N LEU A 18 -10.19 6.71 -9.45
CA LEU A 18 -9.84 5.88 -10.61
C LEU A 18 -8.98 6.61 -11.65
N ASN A 19 -9.22 7.90 -11.89
CA ASN A 19 -8.63 8.67 -12.97
C ASN A 19 -8.05 10.03 -12.52
N PRO A 20 -7.16 10.09 -11.50
CA PRO A 20 -6.70 11.36 -10.91
C PRO A 20 -5.94 12.26 -11.88
N TYR A 21 -5.28 11.69 -12.90
CA TYR A 21 -4.52 12.48 -13.88
C TYR A 21 -5.41 13.47 -14.65
N ASP A 22 -6.65 13.13 -14.94
CA ASP A 22 -7.55 13.99 -15.69
C ASP A 22 -7.85 15.31 -14.95
N TYR A 23 -7.81 15.30 -13.64
CA TYR A 23 -7.97 16.47 -12.78
C TYR A 23 -6.65 17.22 -12.52
N LEU A 24 -5.53 16.53 -12.53
CA LEU A 24 -4.23 17.09 -12.17
C LEU A 24 -3.45 17.63 -13.37
N LYS A 25 -3.72 17.17 -14.59
CA LYS A 25 -2.94 17.50 -15.80
C LYS A 25 -2.76 18.99 -16.06
N GLU A 26 -3.76 19.82 -15.74
CA GLU A 26 -3.73 21.26 -15.98
C GLU A 26 -2.95 22.04 -14.91
N ILE A 27 -2.72 21.44 -13.74
CA ILE A 27 -2.04 22.12 -12.63
C ILE A 27 -0.57 21.72 -12.46
N TYR A 28 -0.07 20.69 -13.19
CA TYR A 28 1.34 20.32 -13.13
C TYR A 28 2.27 21.48 -13.56
N ASP A 29 1.90 22.26 -14.57
CA ASP A 29 2.70 23.37 -15.13
C ASP A 29 2.55 24.68 -14.37
N ARG A 30 1.64 24.75 -13.40
CA ARG A 30 1.37 25.94 -12.61
C ARG A 30 2.43 26.14 -11.52
N LYS A 31 3.51 26.86 -11.86
CA LYS A 31 4.63 27.11 -10.94
C LYS A 31 4.27 27.97 -9.73
N GLU A 32 3.15 28.69 -9.80
CA GLU A 32 2.64 29.54 -8.71
C GLU A 32 1.91 28.77 -7.60
N VAL A 33 1.78 27.45 -7.69
CA VAL A 33 1.17 26.60 -6.67
C VAL A 33 2.09 25.43 -6.29
N LEU A 34 2.10 25.07 -5.01
CA LEU A 34 2.87 23.94 -4.49
C LEU A 34 2.11 22.61 -4.65
N GLY A 35 0.79 22.68 -4.58
CA GLY A 35 -0.06 21.50 -4.64
C GLY A 35 -1.54 21.88 -4.78
N PHE A 36 -2.41 20.96 -4.38
CA PHE A 36 -3.84 21.20 -4.35
C PHE A 36 -4.44 21.00 -2.95
N HIS A 37 -5.59 21.60 -2.74
CA HIS A 37 -6.40 21.46 -1.53
C HIS A 37 -7.68 20.71 -1.86
N SER A 38 -8.05 19.74 -1.03
CA SER A 38 -9.31 19.01 -1.10
C SER A 38 -9.64 18.45 0.29
N ASP A 39 -10.92 18.42 0.64
CA ASP A 39 -11.43 17.82 1.88
C ASP A 39 -10.72 18.29 3.15
N GLY A 40 -10.36 19.59 3.20
CA GLY A 40 -9.65 20.16 4.35
C GLY A 40 -8.16 19.86 4.42
N MET A 41 -7.58 19.19 3.42
CA MET A 41 -6.20 18.73 3.42
C MET A 41 -5.41 19.32 2.25
N ASN A 42 -4.10 19.47 2.44
CA ASN A 42 -3.16 19.95 1.43
C ASN A 42 -2.36 18.77 0.85
N PHE A 43 -2.37 18.67 -0.48
CA PHE A 43 -1.73 17.57 -1.20
C PHE A 43 -0.60 18.07 -2.08
N MET A 44 0.56 17.45 -1.96
CA MET A 44 1.67 17.57 -2.91
C MET A 44 1.62 16.41 -3.89
N PHE A 45 1.74 16.69 -5.18
CA PHE A 45 1.55 15.70 -6.25
C PHE A 45 2.61 15.75 -7.34
N ARG A 46 3.59 16.66 -7.26
CA ARG A 46 4.71 16.71 -8.19
C ARG A 46 5.88 15.90 -7.66
N PHE A 47 6.58 15.25 -8.56
CA PHE A 47 7.64 14.31 -8.22
C PHE A 47 8.77 14.95 -7.42
N GLU A 48 9.42 15.99 -7.95
CA GLU A 48 10.63 16.58 -7.33
C GLU A 48 10.35 17.17 -5.94
N GLN A 49 9.22 17.86 -5.78
CA GLN A 49 8.83 18.44 -4.51
C GLN A 49 8.50 17.37 -3.48
N SER A 50 7.75 16.32 -3.89
CA SER A 50 7.39 15.21 -3.01
C SER A 50 8.62 14.38 -2.64
N ARG A 51 9.54 14.19 -3.57
CA ARG A 51 10.82 13.55 -3.31
C ARG A 51 11.65 14.34 -2.30
N ALA A 52 11.71 15.66 -2.43
CA ALA A 52 12.41 16.53 -1.46
C ALA A 52 11.84 16.34 -0.04
N VAL A 53 10.51 16.20 0.11
CA VAL A 53 9.86 15.94 1.41
C VAL A 53 10.20 14.55 1.92
N ILE A 54 10.10 13.50 1.11
CA ILE A 54 10.36 12.11 1.52
C ILE A 54 11.80 11.90 2.03
N PHE A 55 12.76 12.58 1.40
CA PHE A 55 14.17 12.46 1.76
C PHE A 55 14.63 13.51 2.78
N SER A 56 13.76 14.43 3.19
CA SER A 56 14.07 15.43 4.19
C SER A 56 14.15 14.84 5.59
N LYS A 57 15.15 15.27 6.36
CA LYS A 57 15.23 15.01 7.81
C LYS A 57 14.33 15.94 8.64
N ASN A 58 13.77 16.97 8.00
CA ASN A 58 12.90 17.94 8.63
C ASN A 58 11.42 17.54 8.59
N CYS A 59 11.12 16.35 8.08
CA CYS A 59 9.77 15.85 7.95
C CYS A 59 9.65 14.47 8.60
N THR A 60 8.59 14.28 9.38
CA THR A 60 8.24 13.01 10.01
C THR A 60 6.84 12.57 9.58
N ARG A 61 6.40 11.40 10.03
CA ARG A 61 4.98 11.02 9.93
C ARG A 61 4.16 11.98 10.80
N ALA A 62 2.99 12.39 10.33
CA ALA A 62 2.18 13.42 10.99
C ALA A 62 1.81 13.12 12.45
N MET A 63 1.79 11.87 12.85
CA MET A 63 1.48 11.47 14.23
C MET A 63 2.62 11.74 15.24
N GLY A 64 3.87 11.93 14.77
CA GLY A 64 5.03 11.95 15.68
C GLY A 64 5.10 13.16 16.61
N ASN A 65 4.78 14.36 16.12
CA ASN A 65 5.06 15.62 16.82
C ASN A 65 3.89 16.62 16.82
N ASN A 66 2.67 16.20 16.46
CA ASN A 66 1.49 17.07 16.49
C ASN A 66 0.81 16.99 17.85
N GLU A 67 0.84 18.07 18.64
CA GLU A 67 0.26 18.12 20.00
C GLU A 67 -1.25 17.82 20.01
N GLU A 68 -2.00 18.28 19.01
CA GLU A 68 -3.44 18.01 18.90
C GLU A 68 -3.71 16.52 18.67
N LEU A 69 -2.96 15.90 17.74
CA LEU A 69 -3.04 14.45 17.50
C LEU A 69 -2.57 13.64 18.70
N GLN A 70 -1.53 14.08 19.42
CA GLN A 70 -1.09 13.42 20.64
C GLN A 70 -2.18 13.44 21.74
N GLN A 71 -2.83 14.59 21.95
CA GLN A 71 -3.93 14.72 22.91
C GLN A 71 -5.13 13.84 22.52
N LEU A 72 -5.46 13.78 21.22
CA LEU A 72 -6.49 12.92 20.68
C LEU A 72 -6.14 11.44 20.93
N GLU A 73 -4.90 11.04 20.65
CA GLU A 73 -4.40 9.68 20.89
C GLU A 73 -4.41 9.30 22.38
N GLU A 74 -4.10 10.23 23.29
CA GLU A 74 -4.21 10.00 24.73
C GLU A 74 -5.68 9.76 25.15
N GLY A 75 -6.61 10.46 24.53
CA GLY A 75 -8.05 10.24 24.71
C GLY A 75 -8.49 8.86 24.17
N TYR A 76 -8.00 8.48 23.01
CA TYR A 76 -8.26 7.17 22.39
C TYR A 76 -7.64 6.01 23.18
N ALA A 77 -6.47 6.20 23.78
CA ALA A 77 -5.78 5.15 24.52
C ALA A 77 -6.62 4.56 25.69
N LYS A 78 -7.54 5.33 26.25
CA LYS A 78 -8.45 4.86 27.29
C LYS A 78 -9.66 4.11 26.75
N ARG A 79 -10.15 4.49 25.57
CA ARG A 79 -11.34 3.91 24.94
C ARG A 79 -11.01 2.73 24.03
N TYR A 80 -9.82 2.72 23.44
CA TYR A 80 -9.33 1.78 22.43
C TYR A 80 -8.00 1.15 22.87
N PRO A 81 -8.03 0.24 23.87
CA PRO A 81 -6.83 -0.24 24.54
C PRO A 81 -5.94 -1.13 23.67
N ASN A 82 -6.51 -1.87 22.70
CA ASN A 82 -5.72 -2.75 21.82
C ASN A 82 -4.94 -1.93 20.79
N ARG A 83 -5.57 -0.89 20.23
CA ARG A 83 -4.89 0.07 19.37
C ARG A 83 -3.78 0.78 20.13
N ALA A 84 -4.02 1.24 21.35
CA ALA A 84 -3.01 1.87 22.19
C ALA A 84 -1.87 0.90 22.57
N TRP A 85 -2.20 -0.36 22.85
CA TRP A 85 -1.22 -1.41 23.10
C TRP A 85 -0.35 -1.65 21.86
N HIS A 86 -0.97 -1.79 20.69
CA HIS A 86 -0.26 -1.99 19.43
C HIS A 86 0.73 -0.85 19.16
N PHE A 87 0.30 0.40 19.24
CA PHE A 87 1.15 1.55 18.95
C PHE A 87 2.28 1.75 19.97
N ARG A 88 2.10 1.38 21.22
CA ARG A 88 3.19 1.41 22.23
C ARG A 88 4.25 0.35 22.00
N ASN A 89 3.87 -0.79 21.44
CA ASN A 89 4.76 -1.95 21.29
C ASN A 89 5.30 -2.10 19.85
N SER A 90 4.70 -1.44 18.86
CA SER A 90 5.16 -1.53 17.46
C SER A 90 6.07 -0.37 17.07
N TYR A 91 6.96 -0.61 16.10
CA TYR A 91 7.83 0.43 15.53
C TYR A 91 7.13 1.41 14.58
N THR A 92 5.82 1.39 14.49
CA THR A 92 5.07 2.32 13.64
C THR A 92 5.23 3.77 14.09
N HIS A 93 5.60 4.01 15.35
CA HIS A 93 5.73 5.35 15.96
C HIS A 93 7.12 5.70 16.50
N GLY A 94 8.09 4.80 16.43
CA GLY A 94 9.47 5.06 16.89
C GLY A 94 10.50 4.83 15.79
N GLU A 95 11.74 5.28 16.02
CA GLU A 95 12.87 4.86 15.19
C GLU A 95 13.11 3.36 15.46
N PRO A 96 12.88 2.45 14.48
CA PRO A 96 13.17 1.05 14.67
C PRO A 96 14.68 0.89 14.87
N ASP A 97 15.07 -0.02 15.76
CA ASP A 97 16.45 -0.48 15.78
C ASP A 97 16.86 -0.93 14.37
N LEU A 98 17.89 -0.28 13.82
CA LEU A 98 18.35 -0.56 12.45
C LEU A 98 18.73 -2.03 12.27
N LYS A 99 19.18 -2.72 13.34
CA LYS A 99 19.49 -4.15 13.29
C LYS A 99 18.23 -5.00 13.15
N PHE A 100 17.16 -4.64 13.86
CA PHE A 100 15.89 -5.32 13.72
C PHE A 100 15.25 -5.03 12.37
N LYS A 101 15.31 -3.78 11.87
CA LYS A 101 14.87 -3.44 10.51
C LYS A 101 15.61 -4.26 9.45
N ALA A 102 16.91 -4.47 9.59
CA ALA A 102 17.68 -5.34 8.71
C ALA A 102 17.26 -6.83 8.81
N ALA A 103 16.90 -7.29 10.02
CA ALA A 103 16.35 -8.64 10.21
C ALA A 103 14.99 -8.81 9.52
N ILE A 104 14.11 -7.82 9.63
CA ILE A 104 12.84 -7.79 8.89
C ILE A 104 13.08 -7.86 7.37
N GLY A 105 14.02 -7.06 6.86
CA GLY A 105 14.35 -7.09 5.42
C GLY A 105 14.81 -8.48 4.93
N ARG A 106 15.62 -9.19 5.73
CA ARG A 106 16.02 -10.58 5.43
C ARG A 106 14.85 -11.55 5.50
N PHE A 107 14.01 -11.41 6.51
CA PHE A 107 12.79 -12.21 6.65
C PHE A 107 11.86 -12.04 5.44
N VAL A 108 11.57 -10.81 5.05
CA VAL A 108 10.71 -10.53 3.88
C VAL A 108 11.32 -11.11 2.60
N ALA A 109 12.66 -11.01 2.42
CA ALA A 109 13.32 -11.64 1.30
C ALA A 109 13.17 -13.17 1.31
N GLN A 110 13.36 -13.80 2.46
CA GLN A 110 13.16 -15.24 2.62
C GLN A 110 11.72 -15.67 2.35
N VAL A 111 10.73 -14.91 2.85
CA VAL A 111 9.31 -15.19 2.59
C VAL A 111 9.02 -15.05 1.09
N ALA A 112 9.54 -14.02 0.42
CA ALA A 112 9.37 -13.83 -1.01
C ALA A 112 9.97 -14.99 -1.84
N ASP A 113 11.16 -15.47 -1.46
CA ASP A 113 11.84 -16.57 -2.15
C ASP A 113 11.16 -17.94 -1.91
N GLN A 114 10.48 -18.10 -0.78
CA GLN A 114 9.80 -19.37 -0.40
C GLN A 114 8.30 -19.36 -0.68
N ALA A 115 7.72 -18.20 -1.02
CA ALA A 115 6.29 -18.07 -1.24
C ALA A 115 5.82 -18.99 -2.36
N SER A 116 4.81 -19.79 -2.06
CA SER A 116 4.14 -20.63 -3.03
C SER A 116 2.81 -19.99 -3.41
N PHE A 117 2.61 -19.77 -4.70
CA PHE A 117 1.40 -19.15 -5.24
C PHE A 117 0.38 -20.19 -5.75
N PHE A 118 0.50 -21.44 -5.38
CA PHE A 118 -0.47 -22.49 -5.73
C PHE A 118 -1.91 -22.13 -5.29
N GLY A 119 -2.06 -21.34 -4.24
CA GLY A 119 -3.37 -20.81 -3.82
C GLY A 119 -4.05 -19.90 -4.86
N ALA A 120 -3.33 -19.40 -5.87
CA ALA A 120 -3.88 -18.60 -6.97
C ALA A 120 -4.51 -19.46 -8.10
N GLU A 121 -4.19 -20.76 -8.20
CA GLU A 121 -4.70 -21.64 -9.27
C GLU A 121 -6.25 -21.65 -9.39
N PRO A 122 -7.04 -21.68 -8.29
CA PRO A 122 -8.49 -21.59 -8.40
C PRO A 122 -8.97 -20.26 -9.02
N ILE A 123 -8.26 -19.16 -8.79
CA ILE A 123 -8.55 -17.84 -9.38
C ILE A 123 -8.28 -17.90 -10.88
N PHE A 124 -7.13 -18.40 -11.27
CA PHE A 124 -6.75 -18.53 -12.68
C PHE A 124 -7.68 -19.49 -13.43
N ALA A 125 -8.13 -20.58 -12.79
CA ALA A 125 -9.12 -21.47 -13.37
C ALA A 125 -10.44 -20.76 -13.68
N LYS A 126 -10.92 -19.86 -12.81
CA LYS A 126 -12.10 -19.03 -13.06
C LYS A 126 -11.88 -18.07 -14.22
N LEU A 127 -10.73 -17.42 -14.31
CA LEU A 127 -10.38 -16.52 -15.40
C LEU A 127 -10.34 -17.20 -16.77
N SER A 128 -10.18 -18.54 -16.80
CA SER A 128 -10.15 -19.31 -18.06
C SER A 128 -11.52 -19.83 -18.52
N GLN A 129 -12.60 -19.65 -17.73
CA GLN A 129 -13.88 -20.29 -18.00
C GLN A 129 -14.75 -19.58 -19.05
N GLY A 130 -14.42 -18.33 -19.42
CA GLY A 130 -15.27 -17.48 -20.24
C GLY A 130 -16.49 -16.93 -19.48
N GLY A 131 -17.26 -16.05 -20.11
CA GLY A 131 -18.41 -15.38 -19.48
C GLY A 131 -17.98 -14.15 -18.67
N THR A 132 -18.53 -13.98 -17.48
CA THR A 132 -18.21 -12.85 -16.59
C THR A 132 -17.78 -13.34 -15.23
N LEU A 133 -16.63 -12.88 -14.74
CA LEU A 133 -16.28 -12.97 -13.35
C LEU A 133 -16.87 -11.74 -12.64
N ASP A 134 -17.87 -11.94 -11.78
CA ASP A 134 -18.68 -10.86 -11.20
C ASP A 134 -17.88 -9.90 -10.32
N ASN A 135 -16.88 -10.41 -9.58
CA ASN A 135 -16.01 -9.59 -8.78
C ASN A 135 -14.63 -10.23 -8.60
N TYR A 136 -13.63 -9.66 -9.26
CA TYR A 136 -12.23 -10.11 -9.09
C TYR A 136 -11.70 -9.85 -7.67
N ILE A 137 -12.20 -8.82 -6.98
CA ILE A 137 -11.74 -8.46 -5.62
C ILE A 137 -12.06 -9.58 -4.63
N ASP A 138 -13.23 -10.21 -4.72
CA ASP A 138 -13.59 -11.32 -3.82
C ASP A 138 -12.65 -12.52 -3.97
N GLU A 139 -12.11 -12.71 -5.18
CA GLU A 139 -11.19 -13.81 -5.46
C GLU A 139 -9.79 -13.55 -4.93
N ILE A 140 -9.32 -12.29 -4.99
CA ILE A 140 -7.93 -11.93 -4.69
C ILE A 140 -7.73 -11.47 -3.24
N SER A 141 -8.76 -11.01 -2.55
CA SER A 141 -8.67 -10.28 -1.28
C SER A 141 -7.88 -11.03 -0.20
N THR A 142 -8.14 -12.32 -0.02
CA THR A 142 -7.49 -13.13 1.03
C THR A 142 -6.22 -13.85 0.56
N LEU A 143 -5.93 -13.86 -0.74
CA LEU A 143 -4.78 -14.61 -1.28
C LEU A 143 -3.43 -14.20 -0.70
N PRO A 144 -3.10 -12.89 -0.58
CA PRO A 144 -1.82 -12.48 -0.01
C PRO A 144 -1.65 -12.95 1.43
N MET A 145 -2.71 -12.88 2.24
CA MET A 145 -2.73 -13.36 3.63
C MET A 145 -2.49 -14.87 3.68
N ARG A 146 -3.20 -15.63 2.85
CA ARG A 146 -3.03 -17.09 2.74
C ARG A 146 -1.59 -17.47 2.40
N VAL A 147 -1.03 -16.86 1.35
CA VAL A 147 0.37 -17.12 0.93
C VAL A 147 1.34 -16.84 2.07
N PHE A 148 1.13 -15.74 2.81
CA PHE A 148 1.98 -15.41 3.96
C PHE A 148 1.85 -16.42 5.09
N LEU A 149 0.64 -16.79 5.50
CA LEU A 149 0.40 -17.74 6.59
C LEU A 149 1.00 -19.12 6.24
N GLU A 150 0.79 -19.61 5.02
CA GLU A 150 1.36 -20.87 4.54
C GLU A 150 2.88 -20.84 4.51
N THR A 151 3.47 -19.77 3.98
CA THR A 151 4.94 -19.61 3.91
C THR A 151 5.56 -19.54 5.32
N CYS A 152 4.88 -18.86 6.24
CA CYS A 152 5.33 -18.75 7.63
C CYS A 152 5.00 -19.98 8.47
N LYS A 153 4.30 -20.98 7.89
CA LYS A 153 3.81 -22.19 8.57
C LYS A 153 2.97 -21.84 9.81
N LEU A 154 2.13 -20.82 9.67
CA LEU A 154 1.15 -20.41 10.67
C LEU A 154 -0.15 -21.16 10.39
N PRO A 155 -0.66 -21.95 11.36
CA PRO A 155 -1.92 -22.69 11.17
C PRO A 155 -3.10 -21.71 11.11
N TYR A 156 -4.03 -22.00 10.19
CA TYR A 156 -5.26 -21.22 10.02
C TYR A 156 -6.36 -22.11 9.43
N ASP A 157 -7.59 -21.74 9.68
CA ASP A 157 -8.75 -22.20 8.93
C ASP A 157 -9.38 -21.06 8.11
N ASN A 158 -10.50 -21.33 7.43
CA ASN A 158 -11.18 -20.31 6.63
C ASN A 158 -11.73 -19.15 7.49
N HIS A 159 -12.12 -19.42 8.73
CA HIS A 159 -12.60 -18.40 9.65
C HIS A 159 -11.45 -17.50 10.10
N ASP A 160 -10.32 -18.08 10.50
CA ASP A 160 -9.11 -17.34 10.85
C ASP A 160 -8.68 -16.42 9.70
N LEU A 161 -8.66 -16.95 8.48
CA LEU A 161 -8.26 -16.20 7.29
C LEU A 161 -9.17 -14.99 7.06
N GLU A 162 -10.48 -15.16 7.16
CA GLU A 162 -11.47 -14.09 7.02
C GLU A 162 -11.32 -13.04 8.14
N VAL A 163 -11.20 -13.49 9.39
CA VAL A 163 -11.05 -12.61 10.56
C VAL A 163 -9.76 -11.79 10.45
N LEU A 164 -8.62 -12.42 10.12
CA LEU A 164 -7.34 -11.73 9.99
C LEU A 164 -7.36 -10.73 8.84
N HIS A 165 -7.93 -11.10 7.69
CA HIS A 165 -8.07 -10.21 6.54
C HIS A 165 -8.92 -8.99 6.89
N THR A 166 -10.13 -9.20 7.42
CA THR A 166 -11.05 -8.11 7.82
C THR A 166 -10.42 -7.20 8.87
N SER A 167 -9.74 -7.79 9.86
CA SER A 167 -9.04 -7.05 10.92
C SER A 167 -7.91 -6.18 10.38
N GLY A 168 -7.13 -6.72 9.46
CA GLY A 168 -6.07 -5.96 8.80
C GLY A 168 -6.61 -4.84 7.92
N CYS A 169 -7.72 -5.07 7.20
CA CYS A 169 -8.41 -4.03 6.44
C CYS A 169 -8.94 -2.91 7.35
N ALA A 170 -9.50 -3.24 8.51
CA ALA A 170 -9.96 -2.23 9.48
C ALA A 170 -8.80 -1.36 9.98
N PHE A 171 -7.63 -1.96 10.23
CA PHE A 171 -6.42 -1.20 10.57
C PHE A 171 -5.99 -0.28 9.42
N LEU A 172 -5.86 -0.81 8.19
CA LEU A 172 -5.42 -0.03 7.02
C LEU A 172 -6.37 1.13 6.72
N LYS A 173 -7.69 0.90 6.82
CA LYS A 173 -8.71 1.93 6.62
C LYS A 173 -8.62 3.06 7.64
N SER A 174 -8.18 2.77 8.86
CA SER A 174 -7.97 3.77 9.91
C SER A 174 -6.73 4.64 9.70
N LEU A 175 -5.80 4.22 8.83
CA LEU A 175 -4.58 4.98 8.57
C LEU A 175 -4.91 6.31 7.89
N GLU A 176 -4.27 7.38 8.38
CA GLU A 176 -4.48 8.76 7.92
C GLU A 176 -5.91 9.32 8.19
N ASN A 177 -6.79 8.55 8.86
CA ASN A 177 -8.15 8.95 9.28
C ASN A 177 -8.21 9.14 10.81
N PHE A 178 -7.48 10.11 11.34
CA PHE A 178 -7.27 10.28 12.78
C PHE A 178 -8.49 10.78 13.56
N TYR A 179 -9.48 11.33 12.88
CA TYR A 179 -10.66 11.95 13.51
C TYR A 179 -11.92 11.10 13.38
N ASP A 180 -11.89 10.00 12.65
CA ASP A 180 -13.03 9.10 12.47
C ASP A 180 -13.06 8.06 13.57
N GLU A 181 -13.92 8.29 14.56
CA GLU A 181 -14.03 7.43 15.75
C GLU A 181 -14.57 6.03 15.43
N GLU A 182 -15.40 5.87 14.40
CA GLU A 182 -15.89 4.56 13.97
C GLU A 182 -14.76 3.71 13.38
N LEU A 183 -13.93 4.30 12.52
CA LEU A 183 -12.75 3.64 11.97
C LEU A 183 -11.74 3.30 13.07
N ILE A 184 -11.55 4.18 14.06
CA ILE A 184 -10.66 3.91 15.19
C ILE A 184 -11.17 2.75 16.05
N ALA A 185 -12.49 2.67 16.29
CA ALA A 185 -13.10 1.55 17.02
C ALA A 185 -12.96 0.23 16.25
N GLY A 186 -13.17 0.25 14.93
CA GLY A 186 -12.95 -0.90 14.05
C GLY A 186 -11.49 -1.37 14.08
N CYS A 187 -10.55 -0.43 14.04
CA CYS A 187 -9.12 -0.71 14.16
C CYS A 187 -8.78 -1.38 15.51
N ASP A 188 -9.32 -0.89 16.63
CA ASP A 188 -9.07 -1.48 17.96
C ASP A 188 -9.53 -2.93 18.02
N SER A 189 -10.75 -3.20 17.53
CA SER A 189 -11.32 -4.55 17.48
C SER A 189 -10.50 -5.47 16.57
N GLY A 190 -10.09 -5.00 15.41
CA GLY A 190 -9.25 -5.77 14.48
C GLY A 190 -7.87 -6.09 15.07
N LEU A 191 -7.23 -5.13 15.73
CA LEU A 191 -5.94 -5.35 16.38
C LEU A 191 -6.04 -6.32 17.56
N ALA A 192 -7.19 -6.38 18.26
CA ALA A 192 -7.44 -7.40 19.26
C ALA A 192 -7.42 -8.80 18.63
N CYS A 193 -8.15 -9.02 17.54
CA CYS A 193 -8.17 -10.30 16.84
C CYS A 193 -6.78 -10.73 16.35
N ILE A 194 -6.04 -9.80 15.74
CA ILE A 194 -4.67 -10.06 15.26
C ILE A 194 -3.73 -10.41 16.43
N ARG A 195 -3.85 -9.68 17.54
CA ARG A 195 -3.09 -9.94 18.75
C ARG A 195 -3.38 -11.33 19.30
N ASP A 196 -4.65 -11.67 19.51
CA ASP A 196 -5.07 -12.96 20.07
C ASP A 196 -4.60 -14.13 19.19
N TYR A 197 -4.72 -13.98 17.86
CA TYR A 197 -4.18 -14.97 16.93
C TYR A 197 -2.66 -15.11 17.10
N MET A 198 -1.91 -14.01 17.08
CA MET A 198 -0.45 -14.06 17.21
C MET A 198 0.01 -14.60 18.55
N GLU A 199 -0.64 -14.23 19.67
CA GLU A 199 -0.34 -14.78 21.00
C GLU A 199 -0.55 -16.30 21.04
N SER A 200 -1.58 -16.82 20.37
CA SER A 200 -1.84 -18.27 20.31
C SER A 200 -0.77 -19.04 19.53
N GLN A 201 -0.14 -18.41 18.53
CA GLN A 201 0.86 -19.04 17.66
C GLN A 201 2.29 -18.81 18.13
N PHE A 202 2.58 -17.70 18.81
CA PHE A 202 3.92 -17.19 19.07
C PHE A 202 4.86 -18.19 19.73
N TYR A 203 4.37 -18.96 20.72
CA TYR A 203 5.14 -19.95 21.44
C TYR A 203 5.16 -21.33 20.80
N ASN A 204 4.29 -21.57 19.80
CA ASN A 204 4.07 -22.87 19.17
C ASN A 204 4.49 -22.91 17.70
N LEU A 205 5.33 -21.96 17.26
CA LEU A 205 5.78 -21.88 15.87
C LEU A 205 6.45 -23.18 15.41
N ASP A 206 6.14 -23.58 14.20
CA ASP A 206 6.82 -24.69 13.51
C ASP A 206 8.35 -24.51 13.53
N ALA A 207 9.09 -25.61 13.66
CA ALA A 207 10.56 -25.57 13.76
C ALA A 207 11.24 -24.92 12.54
N GLU A 208 10.59 -25.01 11.36
CA GLU A 208 11.09 -24.48 10.10
C GLU A 208 10.41 -23.15 9.72
N SER A 209 9.59 -22.56 10.60
CA SER A 209 8.96 -21.26 10.35
C SER A 209 10.01 -20.18 10.17
N PRO A 210 9.94 -19.38 9.07
CA PRO A 210 10.83 -18.24 8.85
C PRO A 210 10.68 -17.12 9.90
N LEU A 211 9.63 -17.16 10.73
CA LEU A 211 9.45 -16.23 11.85
C LEU A 211 10.45 -16.50 13.00
N ARG A 212 10.94 -17.72 13.18
CA ARG A 212 11.87 -18.03 14.28
C ARG A 212 13.17 -17.21 14.24
N PRO A 213 13.89 -17.13 13.11
CA PRO A 213 15.07 -16.26 13.01
C PRO A 213 14.75 -14.78 13.26
N LEU A 214 13.57 -14.30 12.81
CA LEU A 214 13.14 -12.93 13.04
C LEU A 214 12.92 -12.66 14.53
N ILE A 215 12.20 -13.56 15.23
CA ILE A 215 11.97 -13.45 16.69
C ILE A 215 13.30 -13.46 17.45
N SER A 216 14.20 -14.39 17.10
CA SER A 216 15.53 -14.44 17.71
C SER A 216 16.32 -13.14 17.50
N ALA A 217 16.23 -12.54 16.31
CA ALA A 217 16.85 -11.26 16.03
C ALA A 217 16.24 -10.13 16.88
N GLY A 218 14.92 -10.14 17.10
CA GLY A 218 14.26 -9.18 17.96
C GLY A 218 14.70 -9.28 19.42
N TYR A 219 14.79 -10.49 19.99
CA TYR A 219 15.35 -10.68 21.33
C TYR A 219 16.79 -10.18 21.43
N ASN A 220 17.60 -10.41 20.41
CA ASN A 220 18.99 -9.90 20.36
C ASN A 220 19.05 -8.36 20.26
N CYS A 221 17.97 -7.71 19.86
CA CYS A 221 17.79 -6.26 19.89
C CYS A 221 17.16 -5.76 21.19
N GLY A 222 16.92 -6.65 22.17
CA GLY A 222 16.35 -6.30 23.48
C GLY A 222 14.83 -6.16 23.50
N MET A 223 14.13 -6.65 22.48
CA MET A 223 12.66 -6.67 22.45
C MET A 223 12.10 -7.74 23.38
N ASN A 224 10.94 -7.47 23.96
CA ASN A 224 10.13 -8.45 24.67
C ASN A 224 9.06 -9.08 23.75
N ASP A 225 8.32 -10.07 24.30
CA ASP A 225 7.28 -10.81 23.58
C ASP A 225 6.19 -9.89 23.06
N GLU A 226 5.70 -8.93 23.86
CA GLU A 226 4.65 -7.99 23.45
C GLU A 226 5.07 -7.14 22.24
N GLN A 227 6.32 -6.67 22.25
CA GLN A 227 6.88 -5.90 21.15
C GLN A 227 7.02 -6.76 19.89
N LEU A 228 7.44 -8.02 20.02
CA LEU A 228 7.55 -8.93 18.88
C LEU A 228 6.17 -9.30 18.32
N ILE A 229 5.20 -9.62 19.16
CA ILE A 229 3.81 -9.89 18.76
C ILE A 229 3.20 -8.69 18.04
N ALA A 230 3.36 -7.48 18.61
CA ALA A 230 2.84 -6.27 18.01
C ALA A 230 3.48 -5.97 16.63
N ASN A 231 4.80 -6.17 16.50
CA ASN A 231 5.48 -5.91 15.24
C ASN A 231 5.18 -6.98 14.19
N ILE A 232 5.16 -8.27 14.55
CA ILE A 232 4.84 -9.33 13.59
C ILE A 232 3.37 -9.25 13.17
N GLY A 233 2.45 -9.22 14.12
CA GLY A 233 1.01 -9.13 13.84
C GLY A 233 0.65 -7.82 13.13
N GLY A 234 1.00 -6.69 13.72
CA GLY A 234 0.64 -5.38 13.18
C GLY A 234 1.36 -5.02 11.89
N MET A 235 2.62 -5.42 11.70
CA MET A 235 3.35 -5.06 10.48
C MET A 235 3.01 -5.97 9.31
N PHE A 236 2.96 -7.29 9.53
CA PHE A 236 2.77 -8.24 8.43
C PHE A 236 1.30 -8.53 8.19
N LEU A 237 0.54 -8.95 9.21
CA LEU A 237 -0.85 -9.34 9.00
C LEU A 237 -1.73 -8.16 8.60
N THR A 238 -1.47 -6.94 9.10
CA THR A 238 -2.23 -5.77 8.64
C THR A 238 -1.81 -5.35 7.23
N SER A 239 -0.50 -5.20 6.98
CA SER A 239 -0.02 -4.68 5.68
C SER A 239 -0.34 -5.62 4.52
N ILE A 240 -0.38 -6.94 4.74
CA ILE A 240 -0.62 -7.90 3.67
C ILE A 240 -2.11 -8.12 3.39
N SER A 241 -2.99 -7.66 4.28
CA SER A 241 -4.43 -7.93 4.20
C SER A 241 -5.06 -7.41 2.91
N ASN A 242 -4.60 -6.28 2.40
CA ASN A 242 -5.25 -5.67 1.25
C ASN A 242 -4.27 -5.15 0.19
N THR A 243 -3.17 -4.52 0.59
CA THR A 243 -2.30 -3.71 -0.28
C THR A 243 -1.86 -4.44 -1.54
N VAL A 244 -1.44 -5.70 -1.42
CA VAL A 244 -0.87 -6.47 -2.54
C VAL A 244 -1.97 -6.98 -3.47
N GLY A 245 -3.11 -7.42 -2.92
CA GLY A 245 -4.28 -7.86 -3.69
C GLY A 245 -4.84 -6.72 -4.54
N ILE A 246 -5.08 -5.57 -3.94
CA ILE A 246 -5.57 -4.37 -4.64
C ILE A 246 -4.57 -3.86 -5.66
N SER A 247 -3.25 -3.95 -5.41
CA SER A 247 -2.23 -3.64 -6.42
C SER A 247 -2.42 -4.48 -7.68
N SER A 248 -2.71 -5.78 -7.53
CA SER A 248 -2.94 -6.67 -8.67
C SER A 248 -4.20 -6.28 -9.48
N ALA A 249 -5.25 -5.80 -8.80
CA ALA A 249 -6.46 -5.33 -9.46
C ALA A 249 -6.21 -4.05 -10.28
N PHE A 250 -5.48 -3.07 -9.72
CA PHE A 250 -5.09 -1.87 -10.47
C PHE A 250 -4.19 -2.18 -11.66
N ILE A 251 -3.24 -3.11 -11.50
CA ILE A 251 -2.38 -3.57 -12.60
C ILE A 251 -3.22 -4.24 -13.70
N LEU A 252 -4.10 -5.16 -13.33
CA LEU A 252 -4.98 -5.85 -14.28
C LEU A 252 -5.87 -4.84 -15.03
N ARG A 253 -6.47 -3.88 -14.30
CA ARG A 253 -7.23 -2.78 -14.92
C ARG A 253 -6.40 -2.02 -15.94
N SER A 254 -5.18 -1.63 -15.59
CA SER A 254 -4.30 -0.89 -16.49
C SER A 254 -3.92 -1.69 -17.73
N LEU A 255 -3.63 -2.97 -17.58
CA LEU A 255 -3.27 -3.86 -18.69
C LEU A 255 -4.45 -4.09 -19.65
N LEU A 256 -5.65 -4.35 -19.13
CA LEU A 256 -6.82 -4.58 -19.98
C LEU A 256 -7.29 -3.29 -20.68
N ARG A 257 -7.00 -2.12 -20.15
CA ARG A 257 -7.25 -0.81 -20.79
C ARG A 257 -6.18 -0.41 -21.80
N ASP A 258 -4.93 -0.85 -21.62
CA ASP A 258 -3.83 -0.58 -22.55
C ASP A 258 -3.53 -1.84 -23.39
N GLN A 259 -4.32 -2.03 -24.44
CA GLN A 259 -4.23 -3.18 -25.33
C GLN A 259 -2.86 -3.33 -26.01
N ALA A 260 -2.07 -2.25 -26.12
CA ALA A 260 -0.73 -2.31 -26.66
C ALA A 260 0.25 -2.92 -25.63
N ALA A 261 0.18 -2.46 -24.39
CA ALA A 261 0.94 -3.03 -23.29
C ALA A 261 0.57 -4.50 -23.04
N TRP A 262 -0.74 -4.82 -23.06
CA TRP A 262 -1.22 -6.20 -22.90
C TRP A 262 -0.65 -7.13 -23.96
N ARG A 263 -0.74 -6.76 -25.25
CA ARG A 263 -0.16 -7.55 -26.34
C ARG A 263 1.35 -7.70 -26.24
N THR A 264 2.06 -6.63 -25.85
CA THR A 264 3.50 -6.70 -25.64
C THR A 264 3.90 -7.77 -24.63
N LEU A 265 3.19 -7.85 -23.49
CA LEU A 265 3.44 -8.87 -22.48
C LEU A 265 3.02 -10.28 -22.95
N GLN A 266 1.95 -10.40 -23.73
CA GLN A 266 1.57 -11.69 -24.34
C GLN A 266 2.61 -12.21 -25.34
N GLU A 267 3.21 -11.32 -26.15
CA GLU A 267 4.24 -11.67 -27.11
C GLU A 267 5.62 -11.92 -26.46
N GLN A 268 5.88 -11.30 -25.31
CA GLN A 268 7.15 -11.36 -24.58
C GLN A 268 6.90 -11.58 -23.07
N PRO A 269 6.36 -12.75 -22.67
CA PRO A 269 6.00 -13.01 -21.28
C PRO A 269 7.18 -12.97 -20.31
N GLU A 270 8.41 -13.23 -20.81
CA GLU A 270 9.65 -13.12 -20.02
C GLU A 270 9.91 -11.71 -19.49
N LEU A 271 9.30 -10.67 -20.05
CA LEU A 271 9.40 -9.31 -19.52
C LEU A 271 8.93 -9.19 -18.07
N VAL A 272 8.03 -10.05 -17.62
CA VAL A 272 7.52 -10.05 -16.24
C VAL A 272 8.61 -10.42 -15.21
N GLU A 273 9.68 -11.08 -15.62
CA GLU A 273 10.85 -11.35 -14.79
C GLU A 273 11.67 -10.08 -14.49
N ASN A 274 11.50 -9.03 -15.29
CA ASN A 274 12.16 -7.75 -15.08
C ASN A 274 11.38 -6.89 -14.08
N GLU A 275 11.98 -6.60 -12.92
CA GLU A 275 11.36 -5.74 -11.90
C GLU A 275 10.92 -4.37 -12.44
N ASP A 276 11.61 -3.79 -13.43
CA ASP A 276 11.26 -2.49 -14.01
C ASP A 276 9.90 -2.53 -14.72
N VAL A 277 9.50 -3.67 -15.25
CA VAL A 277 8.18 -3.86 -15.87
C VAL A 277 7.06 -3.76 -14.81
N ILE A 278 7.24 -4.42 -13.67
CA ILE A 278 6.29 -4.35 -12.55
C ILE A 278 6.28 -2.95 -11.95
N MET A 279 7.44 -2.30 -11.85
CA MET A 279 7.56 -0.92 -11.39
C MET A 279 6.82 0.05 -12.30
N GLU A 280 6.87 -0.14 -13.62
CA GLU A 280 6.11 0.68 -14.57
C GLU A 280 4.60 0.50 -14.41
N LEU A 281 4.13 -0.72 -14.21
CA LEU A 281 2.72 -0.99 -13.94
C LEU A 281 2.26 -0.35 -12.63
N LEU A 282 3.05 -0.46 -11.56
CA LEU A 282 2.80 0.23 -10.30
C LEU A 282 2.90 1.76 -10.43
N ARG A 283 3.80 2.30 -11.24
CA ARG A 283 3.85 3.72 -11.53
C ARG A 283 2.56 4.18 -12.20
N ARG A 284 2.12 3.42 -13.20
CA ARG A 284 0.93 3.77 -13.99
C ARG A 284 -0.34 3.79 -13.16
N ASP A 285 -0.51 2.81 -12.27
CA ASP A 285 -1.72 2.71 -11.45
C ASP A 285 -1.42 2.13 -10.06
N ASN A 286 -0.95 2.99 -9.16
CA ASN A 286 -0.59 2.62 -7.79
C ASN A 286 -1.83 2.64 -6.88
N HIS A 287 -1.96 1.62 -6.04
CA HIS A 287 -3.03 1.58 -5.03
C HIS A 287 -2.80 2.58 -3.88
N VAL A 288 -1.54 2.90 -3.53
CA VAL A 288 -1.25 3.90 -2.48
C VAL A 288 -1.79 5.26 -2.93
N LYS A 289 -2.66 5.85 -2.11
CA LYS A 289 -3.32 7.13 -2.39
C LYS A 289 -2.52 8.28 -1.82
N ALA A 290 -2.44 8.37 -0.50
CA ALA A 290 -1.75 9.48 0.14
C ALA A 290 -1.11 9.07 1.47
N LEU A 291 0.01 9.70 1.79
CA LEU A 291 0.67 9.57 3.08
C LEU A 291 1.05 10.94 3.61
N SER A 292 0.67 11.22 4.85
CA SER A 292 0.95 12.51 5.47
C SER A 292 2.41 12.65 5.91
N ARG A 293 2.87 13.90 5.90
CA ARG A 293 4.16 14.33 6.46
C ARG A 293 3.97 15.62 7.22
N GLN A 294 4.50 15.68 8.43
CA GLN A 294 4.60 16.87 9.24
C GLN A 294 5.99 17.47 9.12
N PHE A 295 6.06 18.78 9.02
CA PHE A 295 7.34 19.49 9.01
C PHE A 295 7.74 19.83 10.44
N ASP A 296 8.78 19.18 10.97
CA ASP A 296 9.33 19.46 12.31
C ASP A 296 10.09 20.79 12.33
N GLN A 297 10.64 21.17 11.17
CA GLN A 297 11.32 22.45 10.94
C GLN A 297 10.80 23.09 9.66
N SER A 298 10.79 24.42 9.61
CA SER A 298 10.42 25.14 8.39
C SER A 298 11.37 24.77 7.24
N MET A 299 10.78 24.58 6.05
CA MET A 299 11.50 24.21 4.83
C MET A 299 11.04 25.09 3.68
N GLU A 300 11.92 25.35 2.71
CA GLU A 300 11.58 26.00 1.46
C GLU A 300 11.61 24.96 0.33
N ILE A 301 10.55 24.92 -0.47
CA ILE A 301 10.41 24.04 -1.63
C ILE A 301 9.96 24.90 -2.80
N ASP A 302 10.78 25.03 -3.84
CA ASP A 302 10.51 25.84 -5.04
C ASP A 302 10.03 27.27 -4.75
N GLY A 303 10.65 27.91 -3.74
CA GLY A 303 10.28 29.27 -3.30
C GLY A 303 9.05 29.34 -2.39
N PHE A 304 8.42 28.22 -2.06
CA PHE A 304 7.32 28.15 -1.10
C PHE A 304 7.86 27.82 0.30
N LYS A 305 7.63 28.72 1.24
CA LYS A 305 7.93 28.44 2.64
C LYS A 305 6.84 27.58 3.25
N ILE A 306 7.23 26.40 3.79
CA ILE A 306 6.41 25.54 4.62
C ILE A 306 6.90 25.71 6.05
N ASN A 307 5.99 25.99 6.98
CA ASN A 307 6.39 26.26 8.36
C ASN A 307 6.47 24.96 9.18
N SER A 308 7.21 25.01 10.28
CA SER A 308 7.17 23.97 11.30
C SER A 308 5.73 23.77 11.78
N GLY A 309 5.32 22.52 11.98
CA GLY A 309 3.97 22.12 12.37
C GLY A 309 2.99 21.94 11.19
N GLU A 310 3.28 22.50 10.00
CA GLU A 310 2.40 22.25 8.83
C GLU A 310 2.44 20.77 8.44
N VAL A 311 1.27 20.23 8.03
CA VAL A 311 1.10 18.87 7.52
C VAL A 311 0.73 18.94 6.05
N VAL A 312 1.33 18.06 5.25
CA VAL A 312 0.97 17.86 3.84
C VAL A 312 0.78 16.37 3.57
N CYS A 313 -0.09 16.05 2.65
CA CYS A 313 -0.28 14.70 2.13
C CYS A 313 0.47 14.55 0.80
N LEU A 314 1.29 13.54 0.67
CA LEU A 314 1.95 13.19 -0.59
C LEU A 314 1.00 12.33 -1.40
N TYR A 315 0.50 12.85 -2.53
CA TYR A 315 -0.51 12.19 -3.36
C TYR A 315 0.18 11.34 -4.44
N PHE A 316 0.36 10.05 -4.17
CA PHE A 316 1.16 9.15 -5.01
C PHE A 316 0.64 8.98 -6.44
N PRO A 317 -0.67 8.88 -6.71
CA PRO A 317 -1.13 8.78 -8.10
C PRO A 317 -0.72 10.00 -8.93
N GLY A 318 -0.76 11.19 -8.35
CA GLY A 318 -0.24 12.40 -9.01
C GLY A 318 1.27 12.36 -9.19
N ILE A 319 2.02 12.04 -8.13
CA ILE A 319 3.50 11.97 -8.17
C ILE A 319 3.97 11.03 -9.28
N ASN A 320 3.34 9.87 -9.41
CA ASN A 320 3.70 8.84 -10.38
C ASN A 320 3.27 9.21 -11.82
N MET A 321 2.39 10.19 -11.98
CA MET A 321 1.88 10.66 -13.26
C MET A 321 2.36 12.06 -13.63
N ASP A 322 3.31 12.63 -12.88
CA ASP A 322 3.86 13.95 -13.15
C ASP A 322 4.54 14.01 -14.53
N HIS A 323 3.93 14.74 -15.46
CA HIS A 323 4.42 14.84 -16.83
C HIS A 323 5.71 15.69 -16.96
N ASN A 324 6.07 16.43 -15.92
CA ASN A 324 7.35 17.12 -15.87
C ASN A 324 8.50 16.18 -15.53
N HIS A 325 8.21 15.05 -14.91
CA HIS A 325 9.17 14.00 -14.57
C HIS A 325 9.10 12.82 -15.56
N TRP A 326 7.89 12.34 -15.88
CA TRP A 326 7.65 11.19 -16.74
C TRP A 326 7.17 11.62 -18.15
N LYS A 327 7.91 11.34 -19.19
CA LYS A 327 7.43 11.55 -20.57
C LYS A 327 6.25 10.63 -20.84
N LYS A 328 5.13 11.19 -21.37
CA LYS A 328 3.89 10.45 -21.65
C LYS A 328 3.44 9.60 -20.44
N PRO A 329 3.13 10.20 -19.29
CA PRO A 329 2.93 9.48 -18.03
C PRO A 329 1.73 8.51 -18.07
N THR A 330 0.76 8.77 -18.96
CA THR A 330 -0.43 7.92 -19.12
C THR A 330 -0.20 6.65 -19.94
N THR A 331 0.94 6.56 -20.66
CA THR A 331 1.31 5.39 -21.46
C THR A 331 2.14 4.44 -20.62
N ILE A 332 1.86 3.15 -20.68
CA ILE A 332 2.73 2.10 -20.15
C ILE A 332 3.92 1.95 -21.10
N ASP A 333 5.13 2.07 -20.58
CA ASP A 333 6.36 2.00 -21.36
C ASP A 333 7.37 1.07 -20.65
N PHE A 334 7.43 -0.16 -21.08
CA PHE A 334 8.29 -1.20 -20.49
C PHE A 334 9.80 -0.99 -20.76
N SER A 335 10.18 0.06 -21.49
CA SER A 335 11.58 0.47 -21.62
C SER A 335 12.08 1.38 -20.50
N ARG A 336 11.19 1.81 -19.60
CA ARG A 336 11.57 2.64 -18.45
C ARG A 336 12.40 1.85 -17.46
N THR A 337 13.37 2.53 -16.87
CA THR A 337 14.20 1.99 -15.80
C THR A 337 13.98 2.75 -14.51
N PHE A 338 13.96 2.04 -13.40
CA PHE A 338 13.65 2.60 -12.08
C PHE A 338 14.86 2.52 -11.15
N THR A 339 15.30 3.67 -10.66
CA THR A 339 16.40 3.81 -9.69
C THR A 339 15.89 4.46 -8.42
N GLY A 340 16.66 4.44 -7.34
CA GLY A 340 16.30 5.18 -6.12
C GLY A 340 16.23 6.70 -6.28
N GLU A 341 16.69 7.23 -7.43
CA GLU A 341 16.66 8.67 -7.70
C GLU A 341 15.43 9.10 -8.49
N ASN A 342 14.92 8.25 -9.39
CA ASN A 342 13.85 8.61 -10.31
C ASN A 342 12.49 8.05 -9.93
N ASN A 343 12.35 7.36 -8.80
CA ASN A 343 11.05 6.89 -8.32
C ASN A 343 10.94 6.91 -6.80
N ILE A 344 9.72 7.01 -6.31
CA ILE A 344 9.34 6.93 -4.89
C ILE A 344 8.12 6.03 -4.69
N ILE A 345 7.86 5.09 -5.60
CA ILE A 345 6.70 4.19 -5.60
C ILE A 345 6.62 3.40 -4.29
N PHE A 346 7.74 2.92 -3.80
CA PHE A 346 7.86 2.26 -2.50
C PHE A 346 8.36 3.19 -1.39
N GLY A 347 8.11 4.49 -1.52
CA GLY A 347 8.65 5.49 -0.59
C GLY A 347 10.14 5.75 -0.80
N GLY A 348 10.79 6.23 0.24
CA GLY A 348 12.23 6.56 0.16
C GLY A 348 12.86 6.76 1.53
N SER A 349 14.20 6.83 1.56
CA SER A 349 14.97 7.04 2.77
C SER A 349 14.64 6.00 3.86
N PHE A 350 14.48 6.46 5.09
CA PHE A 350 14.14 5.63 6.23
C PHE A 350 12.75 4.93 6.10
N TYR A 351 11.83 5.54 5.37
CA TYR A 351 10.46 5.07 5.18
C TYR A 351 10.26 4.23 3.91
N THR A 352 11.32 3.69 3.31
CA THR A 352 11.21 2.75 2.19
C THR A 352 10.39 1.52 2.62
N CYS A 353 9.45 1.10 1.77
CA CYS A 353 8.61 -0.06 2.02
C CYS A 353 9.45 -1.32 2.21
N ILE A 354 9.30 -1.95 3.37
CA ILE A 354 10.03 -3.16 3.71
C ILE A 354 9.48 -4.38 2.98
N GLY A 355 8.19 -4.34 2.57
CA GLY A 355 7.50 -5.40 1.84
C GLY A 355 7.80 -5.46 0.35
N ARG A 356 8.63 -4.54 -0.20
CA ARG A 356 8.86 -4.43 -1.65
C ARG A 356 9.13 -5.78 -2.33
N LYS A 357 10.06 -6.59 -1.80
CA LYS A 357 10.42 -7.87 -2.42
C LYS A 357 9.24 -8.84 -2.48
N LEU A 358 8.45 -8.94 -1.40
CA LEU A 358 7.27 -9.80 -1.37
C LEU A 358 6.19 -9.28 -2.34
N THR A 359 5.98 -7.98 -2.38
CA THR A 359 5.05 -7.35 -3.34
C THR A 359 5.46 -7.64 -4.78
N MET A 360 6.75 -7.49 -5.12
CA MET A 360 7.26 -7.77 -6.47
C MET A 360 7.08 -9.24 -6.85
N ALA A 361 7.42 -10.17 -5.96
CA ALA A 361 7.23 -11.60 -6.20
C ALA A 361 5.75 -11.96 -6.40
N PHE A 362 4.86 -11.41 -5.57
CA PHE A 362 3.42 -11.63 -5.70
C PHE A 362 2.89 -11.11 -7.03
N LEU A 363 3.20 -9.86 -7.37
CA LEU A 363 2.70 -9.22 -8.60
C LEU A 363 3.25 -9.90 -9.85
N SER A 364 4.52 -10.31 -9.85
CA SER A 364 5.10 -11.10 -10.95
C SER A 364 4.30 -12.38 -11.20
N ASN A 365 4.00 -13.13 -10.15
CA ASN A 365 3.20 -14.36 -10.26
C ASN A 365 1.76 -14.10 -10.73
N MET A 366 1.13 -13.01 -10.25
CA MET A 366 -0.22 -12.65 -10.69
C MET A 366 -0.26 -12.27 -12.17
N ILE A 367 0.71 -11.46 -12.64
CA ILE A 367 0.79 -11.04 -14.04
C ILE A 367 1.06 -12.24 -14.94
N ASP A 368 1.98 -13.12 -14.57
CA ASP A 368 2.24 -14.36 -15.30
C ASP A 368 0.97 -15.25 -15.38
N GLY A 369 0.24 -15.36 -14.28
CA GLY A 369 -1.06 -16.03 -14.25
C GLY A 369 -2.08 -15.37 -15.20
N PHE A 370 -2.17 -14.05 -15.24
CA PHE A 370 -3.06 -13.33 -16.17
C PHE A 370 -2.69 -13.63 -17.62
N LEU A 371 -1.40 -13.62 -17.95
CA LEU A 371 -0.93 -13.88 -19.33
C LEU A 371 -1.26 -15.29 -19.79
N ARG A 372 -1.24 -16.26 -18.88
CA ARG A 372 -1.53 -17.67 -19.22
C ARG A 372 -3.01 -17.99 -19.25
N HIS A 373 -3.86 -17.29 -18.51
CA HIS A 373 -5.22 -17.73 -18.23
C HIS A 373 -6.31 -16.77 -18.71
N LEU A 374 -6.01 -15.48 -18.87
CA LEU A 374 -7.00 -14.53 -19.41
C LEU A 374 -7.13 -14.70 -20.92
N PRO A 375 -8.37 -14.83 -21.44
CA PRO A 375 -8.60 -14.83 -22.88
C PRO A 375 -8.21 -13.47 -23.49
N ALA A 376 -7.84 -13.50 -24.77
CA ALA A 376 -7.48 -12.27 -25.49
C ALA A 376 -8.65 -11.26 -25.62
N THR A 377 -9.87 -11.75 -25.40
CA THR A 377 -11.12 -10.97 -25.41
C THR A 377 -11.49 -10.40 -24.04
N ALA A 378 -10.67 -10.66 -23.02
CA ALA A 378 -10.95 -10.17 -21.67
C ALA A 378 -10.96 -8.64 -21.64
N GLU A 379 -11.96 -8.06 -21.01
CA GLU A 379 -12.14 -6.62 -20.86
C GLU A 379 -12.72 -6.25 -19.49
N ILE A 380 -12.53 -5.01 -19.10
CA ILE A 380 -13.19 -4.37 -17.96
C ILE A 380 -13.87 -3.10 -18.45
N VAL A 381 -14.93 -2.72 -17.76
CA VAL A 381 -15.68 -1.49 -18.00
C VAL A 381 -15.56 -0.63 -16.74
N ASP A 382 -14.93 0.54 -16.85
CA ASP A 382 -14.65 1.40 -15.69
C ASP A 382 -15.91 1.81 -14.92
N GLU A 383 -17.03 1.99 -15.61
CA GLU A 383 -18.33 2.35 -15.04
C GLU A 383 -18.91 1.23 -14.16
N GLU A 384 -18.44 0.00 -14.31
CA GLU A 384 -18.84 -1.16 -13.49
C GLU A 384 -17.93 -1.36 -12.28
N ILE A 385 -16.82 -0.61 -12.18
CA ILE A 385 -15.89 -0.67 -11.04
C ILE A 385 -16.46 0.14 -9.87
N GLU A 386 -16.57 -0.50 -8.71
CA GLU A 386 -16.96 0.17 -7.49
C GLU A 386 -15.73 0.47 -6.62
N VAL A 387 -15.69 1.65 -6.03
CA VAL A 387 -14.60 2.10 -5.14
C VAL A 387 -15.15 2.54 -3.80
N ASP A 388 -14.44 2.20 -2.72
CA ASP A 388 -14.64 2.82 -1.41
C ASP A 388 -13.68 4.02 -1.28
N GLY A 389 -14.20 5.21 -1.56
CA GLY A 389 -13.43 6.46 -1.48
C GLY A 389 -13.02 6.84 -0.06
N SER A 390 -13.62 6.25 0.99
CA SER A 390 -13.36 6.62 2.39
C SER A 390 -11.94 6.26 2.88
N TRP A 391 -11.18 5.47 2.11
CA TRP A 391 -9.79 5.14 2.42
C TRP A 391 -8.88 6.33 2.08
N MET A 392 -8.16 6.84 3.09
CA MET A 392 -7.25 7.96 2.88
C MET A 392 -5.85 7.52 2.41
N ALA A 393 -5.30 6.47 3.00
CA ALA A 393 -3.97 5.99 2.67
C ALA A 393 -3.93 5.22 1.34
N GLU A 394 -5.03 4.58 0.97
CA GLU A 394 -5.10 3.68 -0.18
C GLU A 394 -6.27 4.02 -1.11
N ARG A 395 -6.13 3.67 -2.37
CA ARG A 395 -7.21 3.61 -3.36
C ARG A 395 -7.82 2.23 -3.25
N MET A 396 -9.11 2.15 -2.96
CA MET A 396 -9.79 0.89 -2.69
C MET A 396 -10.84 0.59 -3.74
N ILE A 397 -10.56 -0.42 -4.58
CA ILE A 397 -11.59 -1.05 -5.42
C ILE A 397 -12.30 -2.11 -4.58
N THR A 398 -13.61 -2.05 -4.52
CA THR A 398 -14.46 -3.01 -3.79
C THR A 398 -15.13 -4.01 -4.71
N ARG A 399 -15.32 -3.64 -5.97
CA ARG A 399 -15.86 -4.52 -7.00
C ARG A 399 -15.21 -4.23 -8.36
N MET A 400 -14.78 -5.29 -9.05
CA MET A 400 -14.20 -5.21 -10.39
C MET A 400 -14.64 -6.43 -11.21
N PRO A 401 -15.74 -6.32 -11.97
CA PRO A 401 -16.15 -7.36 -12.92
C PRO A 401 -15.16 -7.49 -14.06
N ILE A 402 -14.96 -8.71 -14.55
CA ILE A 402 -14.13 -9.00 -15.72
C ILE A 402 -14.97 -9.78 -16.72
N HIS A 403 -15.14 -9.22 -17.91
CA HIS A 403 -15.80 -9.87 -19.03
C HIS A 403 -14.76 -10.73 -19.77
N LEU A 404 -14.97 -12.03 -19.78
CA LEU A 404 -14.00 -13.00 -20.29
C LEU A 404 -14.26 -13.43 -21.75
N GLY A 405 -15.31 -12.89 -22.38
CA GLY A 405 -15.68 -13.20 -23.77
C GLY A 405 -16.56 -14.43 -23.93
#